data_e3f5ca262e202ca5e9e8f3dcd5174b20
#
_entry.id   e3f5ca262e202ca5e9e8f3dcd5174b20
#
_cell.length_a   1.000
_cell.length_b   1.000
_cell.length_c   1.000
_cell.angle_alpha   90.00
_cell.angle_beta   90.00
_cell.angle_gamma   90.00
#
_symmetry.space_group_name_H-M   'P 1'
#
loop_
_entity.id
_entity.type
_entity.pdbx_description
1 polymer ?
#
loop_
_entity_poly.entity_id
_entity_poly.type
_entity_poly.pdbx_seq_one_letter_code
_entity_poly.pdbx_strand_id
1 'polypeptide(L)'
;MKSFENASVWQILFLRSLFFLLALSIFLLITYKGKAIKVIKDSGYPAVIGGLVMSFSFISFVVAMSSTTVANVVFIISTQSMFLAIFGYFYLKEKVSLIGFISISLAMTGIIIMVGDSISTGSFFGNLVALAIPINFSILVMIIRKNSNLDMVPAIFYSGIFSCIYGLLLSESFSFSNHDILMGFLLGVPQLALGFICITIGSRSTASATIGLLMLTETLFGPIWVWLFLSEIPPLSVFIGGAVIILAIIIKSFDRNKQLVN
;
A
#
# COMPACT_ATOMS: atom_id res chain seq x y z
N MET A 1 -13.07 -2.30 -6.18
CA MET A 1 -13.19 -3.73 -6.46
C MET A 1 -14.65 -4.19 -6.55
N LYS A 2 -15.48 -3.85 -5.58
CA LYS A 2 -16.94 -4.16 -5.66
C LYS A 2 -17.69 -3.45 -6.80
N SER A 3 -17.03 -2.51 -7.46
CA SER A 3 -17.59 -1.75 -8.59
C SER A 3 -17.38 -2.42 -9.95
N PHE A 4 -16.63 -3.53 -10.02
CA PHE A 4 -16.54 -4.31 -11.26
C PHE A 4 -17.84 -5.07 -11.50
N GLU A 5 -18.28 -5.16 -12.77
CA GLU A 5 -19.56 -5.77 -13.13
C GLU A 5 -19.44 -7.28 -13.32
N ASN A 6 -18.45 -7.71 -14.13
CA ASN A 6 -18.32 -9.10 -14.55
C ASN A 6 -16.91 -9.66 -14.44
N ALA A 7 -15.94 -8.85 -14.01
CA ALA A 7 -14.55 -9.28 -13.96
C ALA A 7 -14.27 -10.20 -12.76
N SER A 8 -13.66 -11.35 -13.02
CA SER A 8 -13.16 -12.25 -11.98
C SER A 8 -12.02 -11.62 -11.19
N VAL A 9 -11.70 -12.19 -10.02
CA VAL A 9 -10.61 -11.76 -9.14
C VAL A 9 -9.29 -11.60 -9.91
N TRP A 10 -8.99 -12.55 -10.80
CA TRP A 10 -7.75 -12.57 -11.58
C TRP A 10 -7.77 -11.56 -12.73
N GLN A 11 -8.92 -11.35 -13.35
CA GLN A 11 -9.12 -10.31 -14.35
C GLN A 11 -8.95 -8.92 -13.76
N ILE A 12 -9.45 -8.68 -12.54
CA ILE A 12 -9.26 -7.43 -11.81
C ILE A 12 -7.77 -7.22 -11.50
N LEU A 13 -7.07 -8.28 -11.05
CA LEU A 13 -5.62 -8.22 -10.83
C LEU A 13 -4.88 -7.86 -12.12
N PHE A 14 -5.23 -8.50 -13.24
CA PHE A 14 -4.64 -8.25 -14.54
C PHE A 14 -4.83 -6.80 -14.99
N LEU A 15 -6.08 -6.32 -15.07
CA LEU A 15 -6.38 -4.96 -15.54
C LEU A 15 -5.69 -3.89 -14.69
N ARG A 16 -5.81 -4.00 -13.37
CA ARG A 16 -5.18 -3.08 -12.44
C ARG A 16 -3.66 -3.06 -12.59
N SER A 17 -3.05 -4.24 -12.69
CA SER A 17 -1.59 -4.36 -12.83
C SER A 17 -1.11 -3.91 -14.21
N LEU A 18 -1.89 -4.11 -15.26
CA LEU A 18 -1.59 -3.65 -16.61
C LEU A 18 -1.53 -2.11 -16.66
N PHE A 19 -2.56 -1.43 -16.16
CA PHE A 19 -2.57 0.04 -16.12
C PHE A 19 -1.50 0.61 -15.18
N PHE A 20 -1.25 -0.06 -14.05
CA PHE A 20 -0.15 0.28 -13.15
C PHE A 20 1.21 0.18 -13.88
N LEU A 21 1.45 -0.93 -14.58
CA LEU A 21 2.68 -1.15 -15.35
C LEU A 21 2.85 -0.12 -16.46
N LEU A 22 1.78 0.20 -17.20
CA LEU A 22 1.79 1.23 -18.24
C LEU A 22 2.14 2.60 -17.65
N ALA A 23 1.52 2.99 -16.55
CA ALA A 23 1.83 4.27 -15.88
C ALA A 23 3.28 4.34 -15.40
N LEU A 24 3.80 3.27 -14.81
CA LEU A 24 5.20 3.19 -14.39
C LEU A 24 6.17 3.20 -15.58
N SER A 25 5.82 2.54 -16.69
CA SER A 25 6.61 2.59 -17.92
C SER A 25 6.73 4.01 -18.44
N ILE A 26 5.60 4.74 -18.51
CA ILE A 26 5.55 6.14 -18.92
C ILE A 26 6.38 6.99 -17.95
N PHE A 27 6.21 6.80 -16.63
CA PHE A 27 6.99 7.52 -15.62
C PHE A 27 8.49 7.30 -15.79
N LEU A 28 8.94 6.05 -15.97
CA LEU A 28 10.35 5.72 -16.18
C LEU A 28 10.90 6.37 -17.46
N LEU A 29 10.13 6.34 -18.56
CA LEU A 29 10.56 6.94 -19.83
C LEU A 29 10.66 8.47 -19.72
N ILE A 30 9.72 9.13 -19.09
CA ILE A 30 9.71 10.59 -18.91
C ILE A 30 10.83 11.04 -17.97
N THR A 31 10.97 10.34 -16.81
CA THR A 31 11.89 10.75 -15.74
C THR A 31 13.33 10.46 -16.12
N TYR A 32 13.61 9.28 -16.66
CA TYR A 32 14.98 8.85 -16.97
C TYR A 32 15.34 8.96 -18.45
N LYS A 33 14.37 9.31 -19.31
CA LYS A 33 14.55 9.47 -20.76
C LYS A 33 15.25 8.24 -21.36
N GLY A 34 16.25 8.42 -22.19
CA GLY A 34 17.02 7.32 -22.80
C GLY A 34 17.83 6.44 -21.82
N LYS A 35 17.86 6.78 -20.52
CA LYS A 35 18.55 6.01 -19.47
C LYS A 35 17.64 5.04 -18.71
N ALA A 36 16.34 4.98 -19.02
CA ALA A 36 15.38 4.14 -18.28
C ALA A 36 15.83 2.66 -18.19
N ILE A 37 16.28 2.06 -19.28
CA ILE A 37 16.78 0.68 -19.30
C ILE A 37 18.02 0.53 -18.41
N LYS A 38 18.90 1.53 -18.40
CA LYS A 38 20.09 1.52 -17.54
C LYS A 38 19.68 1.56 -16.08
N VAL A 39 18.77 2.44 -15.68
CA VAL A 39 18.25 2.54 -14.29
C VAL A 39 17.61 1.20 -13.85
N ILE A 40 16.85 0.55 -14.72
CA ILE A 40 16.26 -0.77 -14.44
C ILE A 40 17.36 -1.83 -14.21
N LYS A 41 18.43 -1.81 -15.00
CA LYS A 41 19.55 -2.74 -14.81
C LYS A 41 20.38 -2.42 -13.58
N ASP A 42 20.67 -1.16 -13.35
CA ASP A 42 21.51 -0.70 -12.23
C ASP A 42 20.80 -0.90 -10.86
N SER A 43 19.46 -0.94 -10.82
CA SER A 43 18.70 -1.28 -9.61
C SER A 43 18.91 -2.73 -9.14
N GLY A 44 19.32 -3.61 -10.05
CA GLY A 44 19.82 -4.95 -9.80
C GLY A 44 18.85 -5.89 -9.09
N TYR A 45 19.43 -6.91 -8.49
CA TYR A 45 18.69 -7.97 -7.78
C TYR A 45 17.77 -7.48 -6.64
N PRO A 46 18.14 -6.46 -5.84
CA PRO A 46 17.22 -5.96 -4.80
C PRO A 46 15.88 -5.46 -5.35
N ALA A 47 15.88 -4.82 -6.52
CA ALA A 47 14.65 -4.34 -7.13
C ALA A 47 13.76 -5.49 -7.62
N VAL A 48 14.36 -6.55 -8.16
CA VAL A 48 13.61 -7.74 -8.60
C VAL A 48 12.95 -8.44 -7.41
N ILE A 49 13.70 -8.64 -6.30
CA ILE A 49 13.13 -9.24 -5.08
C ILE A 49 12.04 -8.35 -4.50
N GLY A 50 12.29 -7.03 -4.38
CA GLY A 50 11.29 -6.09 -3.90
C GLY A 50 10.02 -6.13 -4.73
N GLY A 51 10.15 -6.21 -6.05
CA GLY A 51 9.04 -6.37 -6.99
C GLY A 51 8.29 -7.69 -6.80
N LEU A 52 9.00 -8.80 -6.65
CA LEU A 52 8.40 -10.10 -6.40
C LEU A 52 7.61 -10.11 -5.08
N VAL A 53 8.20 -9.64 -4.00
CA VAL A 53 7.54 -9.55 -2.69
C VAL A 53 6.28 -8.67 -2.79
N MET A 54 6.37 -7.52 -3.45
CA MET A 54 5.22 -6.63 -3.58
C MET A 54 4.12 -7.20 -4.47
N SER A 55 4.46 -8.00 -5.48
CA SER A 55 3.47 -8.66 -6.32
C SER A 55 2.56 -9.62 -5.53
N PHE A 56 3.10 -10.29 -4.52
CA PHE A 56 2.31 -11.09 -3.59
C PHE A 56 1.33 -10.24 -2.75
N SER A 57 1.70 -9.00 -2.39
CA SER A 57 0.74 -8.06 -1.77
C SER A 57 -0.43 -7.75 -2.70
N PHE A 58 -0.17 -7.55 -3.99
CA PHE A 58 -1.23 -7.24 -4.95
C PHE A 58 -2.19 -8.41 -5.14
N ILE A 59 -1.67 -9.65 -5.20
CA ILE A 59 -2.48 -10.87 -5.20
C ILE A 59 -3.30 -10.96 -3.92
N SER A 60 -2.63 -10.84 -2.77
CA SER A 60 -3.27 -10.94 -1.46
C SER A 60 -4.39 -9.92 -1.28
N PHE A 61 -4.20 -8.69 -1.79
CA PHE A 61 -5.23 -7.66 -1.74
C PHE A 61 -6.49 -8.07 -2.52
N VAL A 62 -6.32 -8.55 -3.75
CA VAL A 62 -7.46 -8.93 -4.60
C VAL A 62 -8.18 -10.15 -4.01
N VAL A 63 -7.45 -11.16 -3.56
CA VAL A 63 -8.00 -12.36 -2.93
C VAL A 63 -8.68 -12.03 -1.59
N ALA A 64 -8.07 -11.20 -0.75
CA ALA A 64 -8.68 -10.80 0.52
C ALA A 64 -9.98 -10.03 0.32
N MET A 65 -10.00 -9.06 -0.62
CA MET A 65 -11.18 -8.26 -0.93
C MET A 65 -12.36 -9.08 -1.46
N SER A 66 -12.10 -10.25 -2.06
CA SER A 66 -13.13 -11.19 -2.50
C SER A 66 -13.55 -12.20 -1.42
N SER A 67 -12.69 -12.42 -0.41
CA SER A 67 -12.87 -13.51 0.57
C SER A 67 -13.32 -13.03 1.95
N THR A 68 -13.17 -11.72 2.27
CA THR A 68 -13.59 -11.14 3.54
C THR A 68 -14.21 -9.75 3.35
N THR A 69 -14.59 -9.08 4.44
CA THR A 69 -15.19 -7.75 4.36
C THR A 69 -14.15 -6.68 4.06
N VAL A 70 -14.56 -5.61 3.37
CA VAL A 70 -13.69 -4.46 3.10
C VAL A 70 -13.15 -3.86 4.40
N ALA A 71 -13.99 -3.80 5.45
CA ALA A 71 -13.62 -3.29 6.76
C ALA A 71 -12.46 -4.09 7.37
N ASN A 72 -12.53 -5.43 7.31
CA ASN A 72 -11.44 -6.29 7.81
C ASN A 72 -10.15 -6.07 7.03
N VAL A 73 -10.22 -5.99 5.69
CA VAL A 73 -9.04 -5.76 4.86
C VAL A 73 -8.40 -4.41 5.18
N VAL A 74 -9.20 -3.33 5.26
CA VAL A 74 -8.70 -1.98 5.60
C VAL A 74 -8.09 -1.94 6.99
N PHE A 75 -8.74 -2.57 7.98
CA PHE A 75 -8.19 -2.70 9.34
C PHE A 75 -6.84 -3.42 9.35
N ILE A 76 -6.75 -4.57 8.67
CA ILE A 76 -5.51 -5.34 8.60
C ILE A 76 -4.40 -4.57 7.88
N ILE A 77 -4.71 -3.90 6.75
CA ILE A 77 -3.73 -3.05 6.05
C ILE A 77 -3.23 -1.93 6.95
N SER A 78 -4.09 -1.31 7.75
CA SER A 78 -3.71 -0.24 8.67
C SER A 78 -2.67 -0.68 9.72
N THR A 79 -2.57 -1.99 10.00
CA THR A 79 -1.50 -2.52 10.88
C THR A 79 -0.10 -2.42 10.26
N GLN A 80 0.04 -2.03 8.99
CA GLN A 80 1.34 -1.84 8.34
C GLN A 80 2.22 -0.81 9.07
N SER A 81 1.64 0.16 9.77
CA SER A 81 2.40 1.10 10.60
C SER A 81 3.18 0.40 11.72
N MET A 82 2.58 -0.62 12.32
CA MET A 82 3.21 -1.47 13.33
C MET A 82 4.30 -2.35 12.71
N PHE A 83 4.00 -3.03 11.59
CA PHE A 83 5.00 -3.87 10.91
C PHE A 83 6.20 -3.07 10.42
N LEU A 84 6.00 -1.86 9.89
CA LEU A 84 7.09 -0.96 9.49
C LEU A 84 7.97 -0.56 10.67
N ALA A 85 7.40 -0.26 11.83
CA ALA A 85 8.17 0.05 13.03
C ALA A 85 8.96 -1.16 13.54
N ILE A 86 8.34 -2.34 13.59
CA ILE A 86 8.96 -3.59 14.02
C ILE A 86 10.12 -3.96 13.07
N PHE A 87 9.88 -3.99 11.76
CA PHE A 87 10.90 -4.36 10.78
C PHE A 87 12.01 -3.30 10.70
N GLY A 88 11.67 -2.01 10.82
CA GLY A 88 12.66 -0.93 10.92
C GLY A 88 13.60 -1.12 12.10
N TYR A 89 13.06 -1.49 13.27
CA TYR A 89 13.86 -1.80 14.45
C TYR A 89 14.78 -3.01 14.25
N PHE A 90 14.26 -4.14 13.78
CA PHE A 90 15.05 -5.38 13.66
C PHE A 90 16.01 -5.37 12.46
N TYR A 91 15.59 -4.89 11.29
CA TYR A 91 16.37 -4.96 10.06
C TYR A 91 17.29 -3.77 9.83
N LEU A 92 16.81 -2.57 10.12
CA LEU A 92 17.54 -1.33 9.89
C LEU A 92 18.17 -0.79 11.19
N LYS A 93 17.92 -1.47 12.32
CA LYS A 93 18.36 -1.02 13.66
C LYS A 93 17.88 0.40 13.99
N GLU A 94 16.75 0.81 13.43
CA GLU A 94 16.14 2.10 13.71
C GLU A 94 15.63 2.13 15.15
N LYS A 95 16.04 3.15 15.91
CA LYS A 95 15.51 3.35 17.26
C LYS A 95 14.13 3.99 17.14
N VAL A 96 13.10 3.25 17.55
CA VAL A 96 11.76 3.84 17.71
C VAL A 96 11.80 4.67 18.99
N SER A 97 11.60 5.99 18.85
CA SER A 97 11.50 6.87 20.02
C SER A 97 10.26 6.53 20.86
N LEU A 98 10.27 6.88 22.14
CA LEU A 98 9.08 6.74 22.99
C LEU A 98 7.86 7.45 22.37
N ILE A 99 8.07 8.64 21.81
CA ILE A 99 7.04 9.40 21.12
C ILE A 99 6.53 8.61 19.90
N GLY A 100 7.43 7.98 19.13
CA GLY A 100 7.05 7.11 18.00
C GLY A 100 6.20 5.92 18.45
N PHE A 101 6.57 5.26 19.55
CA PHE A 101 5.79 4.16 20.10
C PHE A 101 4.40 4.61 20.56
N ILE A 102 4.31 5.72 21.30
CA ILE A 102 3.04 6.30 21.76
C ILE A 102 2.17 6.66 20.53
N SER A 103 2.76 7.30 19.51
CA SER A 103 2.02 7.67 18.30
C SER A 103 1.44 6.47 17.56
N ILE A 104 2.22 5.39 17.42
CA ILE A 104 1.74 4.15 16.77
C ILE A 104 0.61 3.53 17.60
N SER A 105 0.78 3.44 18.92
CA SER A 105 -0.25 2.88 19.81
C SER A 105 -1.55 3.70 19.76
N LEU A 106 -1.42 5.02 19.77
CA LEU A 106 -2.56 5.93 19.67
C LEU A 106 -3.27 5.81 18.31
N ALA A 107 -2.49 5.72 17.21
CA ALA A 107 -3.04 5.52 15.89
C ALA A 107 -3.79 4.19 15.76
N MET A 108 -3.24 3.10 16.33
CA MET A 108 -3.92 1.79 16.36
C MET A 108 -5.22 1.85 17.17
N THR A 109 -5.25 2.58 18.29
CA THR A 109 -6.49 2.82 19.03
C THR A 109 -7.52 3.58 18.18
N GLY A 110 -7.09 4.61 17.46
CA GLY A 110 -7.95 5.35 16.52
C GLY A 110 -8.56 4.46 15.44
N ILE A 111 -7.76 3.54 14.87
CA ILE A 111 -8.23 2.56 13.88
C ILE A 111 -9.24 1.60 14.49
N ILE A 112 -9.01 1.10 15.70
CA ILE A 112 -9.95 0.21 16.40
C ILE A 112 -11.29 0.92 16.62
N ILE A 113 -11.27 2.18 17.06
CA ILE A 113 -12.49 2.98 17.24
C ILE A 113 -13.21 3.17 15.90
N MET A 114 -12.47 3.51 14.84
CA MET A 114 -13.00 3.83 13.52
C MET A 114 -13.66 2.63 12.84
N VAL A 115 -13.09 1.45 12.99
CA VAL A 115 -13.47 0.23 12.25
C VAL A 115 -14.16 -0.79 13.16
N GLY A 116 -14.06 -0.64 14.49
CA GLY A 116 -14.51 -1.63 15.46
C GLY A 116 -15.96 -2.08 15.29
N ASP A 117 -16.86 -1.15 15.03
CA ASP A 117 -18.29 -1.45 14.79
C ASP A 117 -18.53 -2.15 13.43
N SER A 118 -17.59 -2.04 12.51
CA SER A 118 -17.66 -2.61 11.14
C SER A 118 -16.90 -3.93 11.00
N ILE A 119 -16.17 -4.37 12.03
CA ILE A 119 -15.50 -5.66 12.04
C ILE A 119 -16.55 -6.75 12.18
N SER A 120 -16.99 -7.25 11.03
CA SER A 120 -17.88 -8.41 11.00
C SER A 120 -17.04 -9.70 11.05
N THR A 121 -17.70 -10.81 11.34
CA THR A 121 -17.16 -12.18 11.29
C THR A 121 -16.82 -12.59 9.85
N GLY A 122 -15.89 -11.87 9.19
CA GLY A 122 -15.43 -12.23 7.85
C GLY A 122 -14.69 -13.56 7.85
N SER A 123 -14.44 -14.09 6.66
CA SER A 123 -13.71 -15.35 6.48
C SER A 123 -12.34 -15.30 7.13
N PHE A 124 -12.02 -16.28 7.97
CA PHE A 124 -10.68 -16.44 8.57
C PHE A 124 -9.60 -16.51 7.49
N PHE A 125 -9.85 -17.25 6.41
CA PHE A 125 -8.95 -17.34 5.27
C PHE A 125 -8.66 -15.98 4.64
N GLY A 126 -9.70 -15.19 4.36
CA GLY A 126 -9.56 -13.85 3.79
C GLY A 126 -8.76 -12.90 4.70
N ASN A 127 -8.99 -12.98 6.02
CA ASN A 127 -8.24 -12.19 6.99
C ASN A 127 -6.77 -12.62 7.08
N LEU A 128 -6.48 -13.92 7.02
CA LEU A 128 -5.11 -14.43 6.99
C LEU A 128 -4.35 -14.01 5.73
N VAL A 129 -5.00 -14.08 4.56
CA VAL A 129 -4.42 -13.60 3.30
C VAL A 129 -4.19 -12.09 3.35
N ALA A 130 -5.11 -11.33 3.95
CA ALA A 130 -4.95 -9.88 4.11
C ALA A 130 -3.69 -9.50 4.91
N LEU A 131 -3.27 -10.30 5.91
CA LEU A 131 -2.05 -10.05 6.68
C LEU A 131 -0.77 -10.07 5.83
N ALA A 132 -0.75 -10.79 4.71
CA ALA A 132 0.39 -10.77 3.80
C ALA A 132 0.61 -9.37 3.19
N ILE A 133 -0.41 -8.52 3.10
CA ILE A 133 -0.31 -7.19 2.51
C ILE A 133 0.63 -6.29 3.31
N PRO A 134 0.37 -5.98 4.61
CA PRO A 134 1.22 -5.12 5.41
C PRO A 134 2.62 -5.71 5.64
N ILE A 135 2.75 -7.03 5.71
CA ILE A 135 4.04 -7.71 5.86
C ILE A 135 4.90 -7.50 4.62
N ASN A 136 4.38 -7.85 3.42
CA ASN A 136 5.14 -7.72 2.18
C ASN A 136 5.44 -6.26 1.84
N PHE A 137 4.51 -5.34 2.10
CA PHE A 137 4.77 -3.90 1.95
C PHE A 137 5.92 -3.45 2.85
N SER A 138 5.92 -3.87 4.12
CA SER A 138 6.99 -3.53 5.05
C SER A 138 8.34 -4.11 4.60
N ILE A 139 8.37 -5.34 4.08
CA ILE A 139 9.58 -5.93 3.50
C ILE A 139 10.07 -5.11 2.31
N LEU A 140 9.19 -4.68 1.40
CA LEU A 140 9.56 -3.81 0.29
C LEU A 140 10.22 -2.52 0.79
N VAL A 141 9.62 -1.85 1.78
CA VAL A 141 10.20 -0.62 2.36
C VAL A 141 11.57 -0.89 2.98
N MET A 142 11.77 -2.02 3.67
CA MET A 142 13.09 -2.40 4.19
C MET A 142 14.12 -2.58 3.08
N ILE A 143 13.73 -3.23 1.96
CA ILE A 143 14.61 -3.41 0.80
C ILE A 143 14.99 -2.05 0.20
N ILE A 144 14.02 -1.15 0.01
CA ILE A 144 14.26 0.20 -0.52
C ILE A 144 15.22 0.96 0.38
N ARG A 145 15.00 0.96 1.68
CA ARG A 145 15.82 1.70 2.65
C ARG A 145 17.23 1.14 2.77
N LYS A 146 17.37 -0.18 2.77
CA LYS A 146 18.69 -0.83 2.79
C LYS A 146 19.52 -0.52 1.56
N ASN A 147 18.86 -0.24 0.43
CA ASN A 147 19.48 0.07 -0.85
C ASN A 147 19.19 1.53 -1.28
N SER A 148 19.22 2.46 -0.31
CA SER A 148 18.89 3.89 -0.54
C SER A 148 19.83 4.58 -1.54
N ASN A 149 21.00 4.03 -1.79
CA ASN A 149 21.96 4.46 -2.80
C ASN A 149 21.55 4.08 -4.23
N LEU A 150 20.63 3.14 -4.40
CA LEU A 150 20.09 2.72 -5.68
C LEU A 150 18.75 3.39 -5.96
N ASP A 151 18.43 3.53 -7.24
CA ASP A 151 17.07 3.88 -7.62
C ASP A 151 16.19 2.65 -7.53
N MET A 152 15.25 2.66 -6.57
CA MET A 152 14.36 1.53 -6.31
C MET A 152 12.97 1.66 -6.95
N VAL A 153 12.74 2.69 -7.78
CA VAL A 153 11.49 2.77 -8.59
C VAL A 153 11.31 1.53 -9.49
N PRO A 154 12.38 0.93 -10.07
CA PRO A 154 12.24 -0.34 -10.78
C PRO A 154 11.66 -1.50 -9.93
N ALA A 155 11.73 -1.46 -8.61
CA ALA A 155 11.11 -2.51 -7.79
C ALA A 155 9.59 -2.53 -7.93
N ILE A 156 8.95 -1.34 -7.93
CA ILE A 156 7.51 -1.26 -8.16
C ILE A 156 7.14 -1.58 -9.62
N PHE A 157 8.03 -1.28 -10.58
CA PHE A 157 7.85 -1.69 -11.97
C PHE A 157 7.85 -3.22 -12.11
N TYR A 158 8.81 -3.92 -11.49
CA TYR A 158 8.83 -5.38 -11.45
C TYR A 158 7.59 -5.97 -10.76
N SER A 159 7.06 -5.32 -9.71
CA SER A 159 5.82 -5.80 -9.08
C SER A 159 4.63 -5.74 -10.03
N GLY A 160 4.57 -4.71 -10.88
CA GLY A 160 3.58 -4.61 -11.95
C GLY A 160 3.70 -5.74 -12.97
N ILE A 161 4.95 -6.06 -13.40
CA ILE A 161 5.21 -7.16 -14.33
C ILE A 161 4.74 -8.49 -13.74
N PHE A 162 5.21 -8.84 -12.52
CA PHE A 162 4.85 -10.11 -11.89
C PHE A 162 3.35 -10.24 -11.66
N SER A 163 2.70 -9.18 -11.15
CA SER A 163 1.25 -9.19 -10.92
C SER A 163 0.45 -9.30 -12.22
N CYS A 164 0.91 -8.65 -13.28
CA CYS A 164 0.30 -8.75 -14.60
C CYS A 164 0.43 -10.18 -15.15
N ILE A 165 1.59 -10.82 -14.98
CA ILE A 165 1.81 -12.22 -15.39
C ILE A 165 0.89 -13.15 -14.59
N TYR A 166 0.79 -13.01 -13.27
CA TYR A 166 -0.13 -13.81 -12.47
C TYR A 166 -1.58 -13.63 -12.89
N GLY A 167 -2.00 -12.37 -13.09
CA GLY A 167 -3.34 -12.09 -13.59
C GLY A 167 -3.62 -12.70 -14.97
N LEU A 168 -2.62 -12.65 -15.86
CA LEU A 168 -2.70 -13.25 -17.18
C LEU A 168 -2.83 -14.78 -17.13
N LEU A 169 -2.01 -15.45 -16.33
CA LEU A 169 -1.95 -16.90 -16.25
C LEU A 169 -3.15 -17.52 -15.53
N LEU A 170 -3.75 -16.78 -14.58
CA LEU A 170 -4.84 -17.28 -13.74
C LEU A 170 -6.23 -16.84 -14.23
N SER A 171 -6.30 -15.96 -15.24
CA SER A 171 -7.57 -15.56 -15.86
C SER A 171 -8.02 -16.59 -16.89
N GLU A 172 -9.26 -17.03 -16.78
CA GLU A 172 -9.87 -17.99 -17.71
C GLU A 172 -10.35 -17.33 -19.01
N SER A 173 -10.64 -16.04 -18.98
CA SER A 173 -11.10 -15.26 -20.12
C SER A 173 -10.63 -13.80 -20.06
N PHE A 174 -10.66 -13.11 -21.20
CA PHE A 174 -10.25 -11.70 -21.33
C PHE A 174 -11.34 -10.82 -21.92
N SER A 175 -12.60 -11.13 -21.62
CA SER A 175 -13.73 -10.26 -21.97
C SER A 175 -13.94 -9.25 -20.84
N PHE A 176 -13.80 -7.97 -21.15
CA PHE A 176 -13.96 -6.87 -20.20
C PHE A 176 -15.04 -5.92 -20.69
N SER A 177 -15.90 -5.44 -19.80
CA SER A 177 -16.79 -4.33 -20.10
C SER A 177 -15.97 -3.01 -20.16
N ASN A 178 -16.50 -2.00 -20.84
CA ASN A 178 -15.89 -0.67 -20.84
C ASN A 178 -15.80 -0.09 -19.42
N HIS A 179 -16.75 -0.45 -18.57
CA HIS A 179 -16.75 -0.07 -17.15
C HIS A 179 -15.60 -0.74 -16.40
N ASP A 180 -15.37 -2.04 -16.61
CA ASP A 180 -14.27 -2.78 -15.98
C ASP A 180 -12.90 -2.22 -16.40
N ILE A 181 -12.74 -1.84 -17.65
CA ILE A 181 -11.50 -1.20 -18.14
C ILE A 181 -11.29 0.14 -17.45
N LEU A 182 -12.33 0.97 -17.33
CA LEU A 182 -12.26 2.26 -16.63
C LEU A 182 -11.90 2.06 -15.15
N MET A 183 -12.52 1.10 -14.48
CA MET A 183 -12.19 0.77 -13.08
C MET A 183 -10.75 0.28 -12.94
N GLY A 184 -10.28 -0.57 -13.85
CA GLY A 184 -8.89 -1.01 -13.92
C GLY A 184 -7.91 0.16 -14.06
N PHE A 185 -8.23 1.13 -14.92
CA PHE A 185 -7.44 2.36 -15.08
C PHE A 185 -7.42 3.18 -13.79
N LEU A 186 -8.57 3.46 -13.18
CA LEU A 186 -8.66 4.25 -11.95
C LEU A 186 -7.91 3.61 -10.78
N LEU A 187 -7.98 2.29 -10.65
CA LEU A 187 -7.25 1.56 -9.61
C LEU A 187 -5.76 1.41 -9.93
N GLY A 188 -5.39 1.29 -11.20
CA GLY A 188 -3.99 1.09 -11.61
C GLY A 188 -3.18 2.38 -11.62
N VAL A 189 -3.73 3.46 -12.16
CA VAL A 189 -2.97 4.71 -12.37
C VAL A 189 -3.07 5.65 -11.17
N PRO A 190 -4.21 6.32 -10.89
CA PRO A 190 -4.23 7.31 -9.82
C PRO A 190 -4.08 6.68 -8.43
N GLN A 191 -4.67 5.52 -8.19
CA GLN A 191 -4.59 4.88 -6.88
C GLN A 191 -3.23 4.24 -6.62
N LEU A 192 -2.76 3.35 -7.51
CA LEU A 192 -1.53 2.61 -7.27
C LEU A 192 -0.28 3.34 -7.75
N ALA A 193 -0.21 3.72 -9.04
CA ALA A 193 1.05 4.17 -9.60
C ALA A 193 1.55 5.45 -8.94
N LEU A 194 0.72 6.47 -8.80
CA LEU A 194 1.11 7.73 -8.16
C LEU A 194 1.50 7.51 -6.69
N GLY A 195 0.70 6.73 -5.94
CA GLY A 195 0.97 6.43 -4.53
C GLY A 195 2.30 5.71 -4.35
N PHE A 196 2.53 4.63 -5.08
CA PHE A 196 3.75 3.84 -4.97
C PHE A 196 5.01 4.56 -5.45
N ILE A 197 4.92 5.42 -6.48
CA ILE A 197 6.04 6.29 -6.89
C ILE A 197 6.43 7.21 -5.74
N CYS A 198 5.47 7.92 -5.15
CA CYS A 198 5.72 8.84 -4.03
C CYS A 198 6.30 8.10 -2.81
N ILE A 199 5.73 6.95 -2.44
CA ILE A 199 6.22 6.14 -1.31
C ILE A 199 7.65 5.64 -1.58
N THR A 200 7.93 5.13 -2.78
CA THR A 200 9.24 4.58 -3.11
C THR A 200 10.33 5.64 -3.06
N ILE A 201 10.05 6.83 -3.58
CA ILE A 201 10.98 7.96 -3.52
C ILE A 201 11.13 8.46 -2.07
N GLY A 202 10.04 8.67 -1.37
CA GLY A 202 10.03 9.21 0.00
C GLY A 202 10.64 8.26 1.03
N SER A 203 10.48 6.94 0.86
CA SER A 203 10.98 5.96 1.82
C SER A 203 12.50 5.79 1.85
N ARG A 204 13.24 6.35 0.87
CA ARG A 204 14.70 6.33 0.88
C ARG A 204 15.29 7.09 2.08
N SER A 205 14.68 8.20 2.47
CA SER A 205 15.18 9.11 3.50
C SER A 205 14.29 9.23 4.74
N THR A 206 13.11 8.60 4.73
CA THR A 206 12.14 8.70 5.82
C THR A 206 12.19 7.47 6.71
N ALA A 207 12.18 7.66 8.04
CA ALA A 207 12.16 6.56 9.00
C ALA A 207 10.91 5.68 8.82
N SER A 208 11.08 4.36 8.97
CA SER A 208 10.03 3.38 8.70
C SER A 208 8.76 3.60 9.53
N ALA A 209 8.91 3.94 10.81
CA ALA A 209 7.77 4.28 11.69
C ALA A 209 7.01 5.54 11.21
N THR A 210 7.72 6.51 10.64
CA THR A 210 7.10 7.73 10.07
C THR A 210 6.34 7.41 8.79
N ILE A 211 6.91 6.59 7.92
CA ILE A 211 6.21 6.09 6.72
C ILE A 211 4.90 5.41 7.12
N GLY A 212 4.96 4.51 8.12
CA GLY A 212 3.78 3.81 8.62
C GLY A 212 2.67 4.75 9.10
N LEU A 213 3.00 5.78 9.85
CA LEU A 213 2.03 6.77 10.31
C LEU A 213 1.47 7.62 9.16
N LEU A 214 2.30 8.03 8.20
CA LEU A 214 1.83 8.78 7.03
C LEU A 214 0.88 7.94 6.17
N MET A 215 1.10 6.63 6.07
CA MET A 215 0.19 5.74 5.34
C MET A 215 -1.21 5.67 5.96
N LEU A 216 -1.36 5.97 7.25
CA LEU A 216 -2.68 6.04 7.88
C LEU A 216 -3.54 7.19 7.39
N THR A 217 -2.97 8.18 6.69
CA THR A 217 -3.77 9.22 6.03
C THR A 217 -4.72 8.65 4.99
N GLU A 218 -4.35 7.55 4.32
CA GLU A 218 -5.24 6.84 3.40
C GLU A 218 -6.51 6.33 4.11
N THR A 219 -6.35 5.77 5.31
CA THR A 219 -7.47 5.30 6.14
C THR A 219 -8.41 6.45 6.55
N LEU A 220 -7.86 7.65 6.74
CA LEU A 220 -8.66 8.84 7.05
C LEU A 220 -9.43 9.37 5.84
N PHE A 221 -8.78 9.42 4.70
CA PHE A 221 -9.39 9.98 3.48
C PHE A 221 -10.43 9.05 2.86
N GLY A 222 -10.33 7.73 3.09
CA GLY A 222 -11.29 6.76 2.57
C GLY A 222 -12.76 7.12 2.85
N PRO A 223 -13.18 7.28 4.12
CA PRO A 223 -14.54 7.68 4.48
C PRO A 223 -14.94 9.07 3.98
N ILE A 224 -13.98 10.01 3.88
CA ILE A 224 -14.25 11.37 3.34
C ILE A 224 -14.64 11.28 1.86
N TRP A 225 -13.93 10.45 1.08
CA TRP A 225 -14.29 10.23 -0.32
C TRP A 225 -15.65 9.54 -0.47
N VAL A 226 -15.96 8.55 0.38
CA VAL A 226 -17.27 7.90 0.40
C VAL A 226 -18.38 8.92 0.69
N TRP A 227 -18.17 9.80 1.67
CA TRP A 227 -19.12 10.87 1.99
C TRP A 227 -19.31 11.85 0.83
N LEU A 228 -18.23 12.31 0.21
CA LEU A 228 -18.29 13.31 -0.86
C LEU A 228 -18.88 12.76 -2.17
N PHE A 229 -18.56 11.52 -2.53
CA PHE A 229 -18.96 10.96 -3.84
C PHE A 229 -20.20 10.06 -3.78
N LEU A 230 -20.45 9.42 -2.66
CA LEU A 230 -21.60 8.51 -2.49
C LEU A 230 -22.67 9.09 -1.57
N SER A 231 -22.46 10.30 -1.01
CA SER A 231 -23.38 10.95 -0.06
C SER A 231 -23.71 10.10 1.18
N GLU A 232 -22.88 9.11 1.49
CA GLU A 232 -23.02 8.29 2.69
C GLU A 232 -22.33 9.00 3.86
N ILE A 233 -23.10 9.35 4.89
CA ILE A 233 -22.58 10.03 6.09
C ILE A 233 -21.82 9.00 6.94
N PRO A 234 -20.49 9.18 7.17
CA PRO A 234 -19.74 8.28 8.03
C PRO A 234 -20.31 8.26 9.47
N PRO A 235 -20.30 7.11 10.14
CA PRO A 235 -20.72 7.01 11.54
C PRO A 235 -19.81 7.83 12.47
N LEU A 236 -20.30 8.18 13.65
CA LEU A 236 -19.56 9.00 14.63
C LEU A 236 -18.22 8.38 15.02
N SER A 237 -18.11 7.06 15.07
CA SER A 237 -16.87 6.32 15.33
C SER A 237 -15.75 6.66 14.34
N VAL A 238 -16.10 6.91 13.07
CA VAL A 238 -15.14 7.32 12.04
C VAL A 238 -14.57 8.70 12.31
N PHE A 239 -15.39 9.66 12.76
CA PHE A 239 -14.91 10.99 13.12
C PHE A 239 -14.04 10.97 14.37
N ILE A 240 -14.43 10.22 15.41
CA ILE A 240 -13.66 10.09 16.65
C ILE A 240 -12.33 9.38 16.38
N GLY A 241 -12.37 8.22 15.73
CA GLY A 241 -11.15 7.45 15.38
C GLY A 241 -10.21 8.22 14.47
N GLY A 242 -10.77 8.93 13.47
CA GLY A 242 -10.02 9.83 12.59
C GLY A 242 -9.31 10.96 13.34
N ALA A 243 -9.98 11.61 14.28
CA ALA A 243 -9.38 12.65 15.12
C ALA A 243 -8.20 12.09 15.96
N VAL A 244 -8.34 10.88 16.51
CA VAL A 244 -7.26 10.20 17.26
C VAL A 244 -6.07 9.88 16.36
N ILE A 245 -6.29 9.43 15.11
CA ILE A 245 -5.22 9.17 14.14
C ILE A 245 -4.49 10.48 13.77
N ILE A 246 -5.23 11.56 13.50
CA ILE A 246 -4.63 12.87 13.22
C ILE A 246 -3.77 13.33 14.40
N LEU A 247 -4.27 13.20 15.64
CA LEU A 247 -3.52 13.53 16.84
C LEU A 247 -2.22 12.72 16.93
N ALA A 248 -2.26 11.43 16.64
CA ALA A 248 -1.08 10.57 16.61
C ALA A 248 -0.02 11.05 15.60
N ILE A 249 -0.46 11.45 14.40
CA ILE A 249 0.43 11.99 13.35
C ILE A 249 1.04 13.32 13.80
N ILE A 250 0.25 14.21 14.40
CA ILE A 250 0.71 15.50 14.94
C ILE A 250 1.74 15.27 16.05
N ILE A 251 1.47 14.40 17.03
CA ILE A 251 2.41 14.06 18.11
C ILE A 251 3.74 13.58 17.50
N LYS A 252 3.70 12.71 16.51
CA LYS A 252 4.91 12.23 15.84
C LYS A 252 5.66 13.33 15.11
N SER A 253 4.98 14.31 14.55
CA SER A 253 5.63 15.41 13.84
C SER A 253 6.48 16.30 14.77
N PHE A 254 6.13 16.37 16.06
CA PHE A 254 6.92 17.05 17.08
C PHE A 254 8.10 16.23 17.61
N ASP A 255 8.23 14.97 17.22
CA ASP A 255 9.37 14.13 17.59
C ASP A 255 10.65 14.65 16.93
N ARG A 256 11.36 15.54 17.65
CA ARG A 256 12.62 16.17 17.21
C ARG A 256 13.83 15.21 17.19
N ASN A 257 13.68 13.97 17.58
CA ASN A 257 14.73 12.98 17.39
C ASN A 257 14.97 12.82 15.89
N LYS A 258 15.82 13.70 15.34
CA LYS A 258 16.46 13.50 14.05
C LYS A 258 17.10 12.12 14.11
N GLN A 259 16.43 11.14 13.59
CA GLN A 259 17.09 9.93 13.13
C GLN A 259 17.92 10.37 11.93
N LEU A 260 19.10 10.92 12.25
CA LEU A 260 20.17 11.06 11.28
C LEU A 260 20.40 9.65 10.77
N VAL A 261 20.00 9.42 9.52
CA VAL A 261 20.44 8.30 8.74
C VAL A 261 21.96 8.47 8.62
N ASN A 262 22.71 7.73 9.45
CA ASN A 262 24.12 7.52 9.25
C ASN A 262 24.32 6.47 8.15
#